data_a0c6d1dba2f7792339738e77d792b576
#
_entry.id   a0c6d1dba2f7792339738e77d792b576
#
_cell.length_a   1.000
_cell.length_b   1.000
_cell.length_c   1.000
_cell.angle_alpha   90.00
_cell.angle_beta   90.00
_cell.angle_gamma   90.00
#
_symmetry.space_group_name_H-M   'P 1'
#
loop_
_entity.id
_entity.type
_entity.pdbx_description
1 polymer ?
#
loop_
_entity_poly.entity_id
_entity_poly.type
_entity_poly.pdbx_seq_one_letter_code
_entity_poly.pdbx_strand_id
1 'polypeptide(L)'
;MLPSVPTQVPIFRRPLLALGFFLCAKLILAKAGGSFLLPAVTTGVPGKAAFWLLIPGVFLLLVITVTDFEQRLIFDDTTLPLAVFGLVHSIALSCAAASYAPLLKNLFAAVAGGLIFLTLAYLTRGGVGGGDVKLIAALGLWLGPERLTAVVCVGFFIGGLAALLLLLTGQKKRKDAFAYGPCFTLPAILALLTGIF
;
A
#
# COMPACT_ATOMS: atom_id res chain seq x y z
N MET A 1 31.16 19.38 3.52
CA MET A 1 31.03 18.06 4.13
C MET A 1 29.66 17.55 3.77
N LEU A 2 29.58 16.58 2.85
CA LEU A 2 28.32 15.90 2.52
C LEU A 2 27.94 15.00 3.69
N PRO A 3 26.66 14.99 4.14
CA PRO A 3 26.22 14.07 5.17
C PRO A 3 26.42 12.64 4.66
N SER A 4 27.09 11.82 5.48
CA SER A 4 27.30 10.39 5.20
C SER A 4 25.95 9.73 4.95
N VAL A 5 25.78 9.15 3.76
CA VAL A 5 24.63 8.31 3.42
C VAL A 5 24.58 7.20 4.48
N PRO A 6 23.47 7.05 5.23
CA PRO A 6 23.38 5.98 6.20
C PRO A 6 23.54 4.64 5.49
N THR A 7 24.51 3.86 5.95
CA THR A 7 24.77 2.50 5.46
C THR A 7 23.48 1.69 5.54
N GLN A 8 22.96 1.35 4.39
CA GLN A 8 21.70 0.59 4.26
C GLN A 8 21.89 -0.75 4.99
N VAL A 9 21.24 -0.91 6.13
CA VAL A 9 21.16 -2.22 6.77
C VAL A 9 20.34 -3.11 5.86
N PRO A 10 20.87 -4.26 5.42
CA PRO A 10 20.17 -5.12 4.48
C PRO A 10 18.80 -5.50 5.04
N ILE A 11 17.76 -5.19 4.27
CA ILE A 11 16.33 -5.35 4.61
C ILE A 11 16.02 -6.77 5.14
N PHE A 12 16.76 -7.79 4.65
CA PHE A 12 16.60 -9.19 5.03
C PHE A 12 17.04 -9.54 6.47
N ARG A 13 17.68 -8.67 7.22
CA ARG A 13 18.09 -8.93 8.61
C ARG A 13 17.09 -8.45 9.67
N ARG A 14 15.91 -7.99 9.25
CA ARG A 14 14.94 -7.40 10.17
C ARG A 14 13.90 -8.43 10.60
N PRO A 15 13.86 -8.80 11.89
CA PRO A 15 12.95 -9.85 12.39
C PRO A 15 11.47 -9.50 12.20
N LEU A 16 11.12 -8.21 12.24
CA LEU A 16 9.74 -7.72 12.02
C LEU A 16 9.25 -7.96 10.58
N LEU A 17 10.11 -7.79 9.58
CA LEU A 17 9.78 -8.10 8.17
C LEU A 17 9.56 -9.59 7.98
N ALA A 18 10.43 -10.42 8.55
CA ALA A 18 10.30 -11.87 8.47
C ALA A 18 8.99 -12.34 9.15
N LEU A 19 8.65 -11.79 10.32
CA LEU A 19 7.42 -12.13 11.03
C LEU A 19 6.18 -11.68 10.26
N GLY A 20 6.17 -10.46 9.73
CA GLY A 20 5.07 -9.93 8.93
C GLY A 20 4.86 -10.73 7.65
N PHE A 21 5.95 -11.07 6.96
CA PHE A 21 5.90 -11.92 5.77
C PHE A 21 5.36 -13.32 6.09
N PHE A 22 5.81 -13.92 7.21
CA PHE A 22 5.36 -15.26 7.63
C PHE A 22 3.87 -15.27 7.99
N LEU A 23 3.39 -14.23 8.67
CA LEU A 23 1.96 -14.07 9.00
C LEU A 23 1.11 -13.86 7.76
N CYS A 24 1.53 -12.99 6.84
CA CYS A 24 0.81 -12.75 5.58
C CYS A 24 0.87 -13.99 4.67
N ALA A 25 2.00 -14.67 4.58
CA ALA A 25 2.13 -15.92 3.83
C ALA A 25 1.22 -17.02 4.39
N LYS A 26 1.14 -17.17 5.73
CA LYS A 26 0.19 -18.09 6.36
C LYS A 26 -1.26 -17.74 6.07
N LEU A 27 -1.64 -16.45 6.12
CA LEU A 27 -2.98 -15.99 5.78
C LEU A 27 -3.32 -16.25 4.31
N ILE A 28 -2.37 -16.01 3.41
CA ILE A 28 -2.51 -16.27 1.97
C ILE A 28 -2.67 -17.78 1.73
N LEU A 29 -1.84 -18.62 2.36
CA LEU A 29 -1.90 -20.08 2.23
C LEU A 29 -3.17 -20.66 2.87
N ALA A 30 -3.61 -20.15 4.01
CA ALA A 30 -4.88 -20.54 4.64
C ALA A 30 -6.08 -20.23 3.75
N LYS A 31 -6.04 -19.12 3.02
CA LYS A 31 -7.06 -18.79 2.01
C LYS A 31 -6.97 -19.67 0.76
N ALA A 32 -5.78 -20.10 0.37
CA ALA A 32 -5.59 -21.00 -0.79
C ALA A 32 -6.14 -22.40 -0.53
N GLY A 33 -6.13 -22.86 0.73
CA GLY A 33 -6.61 -24.20 1.13
C GLY A 33 -8.09 -24.27 1.55
N GLY A 34 -8.74 -23.15 1.78
CA GLY A 34 -10.14 -23.08 2.18
C GLY A 34 -10.99 -22.37 1.13
N SER A 35 -12.16 -22.94 0.80
CA SER A 35 -13.17 -22.34 -0.10
C SER A 35 -13.79 -21.05 0.48
N PHE A 36 -13.10 -20.39 1.39
CA PHE A 36 -13.62 -19.27 2.16
C PHE A 36 -13.26 -17.94 1.51
N LEU A 37 -14.26 -17.35 0.88
CA LEU A 37 -14.43 -15.90 0.66
C LEU A 37 -13.28 -15.15 -0.05
N LEU A 38 -13.12 -15.40 -1.34
CA LEU A 38 -12.81 -14.32 -2.25
C LEU A 38 -14.16 -13.87 -2.82
N PRO A 39 -14.78 -12.83 -2.28
CA PRO A 39 -16.02 -12.37 -2.87
C PRO A 39 -15.70 -11.80 -4.25
N ALA A 40 -16.37 -12.32 -5.24
CA ALA A 40 -16.59 -11.73 -6.58
C ALA A 40 -15.39 -11.37 -7.48
N VAL A 41 -14.15 -11.34 -6.98
CA VAL A 41 -12.96 -11.09 -7.82
C VAL A 41 -12.44 -12.36 -8.50
N THR A 42 -12.94 -13.53 -8.09
CA THR A 42 -12.48 -14.84 -8.58
C THR A 42 -13.49 -15.59 -9.44
N THR A 43 -14.60 -14.98 -9.83
CA THR A 43 -15.61 -15.65 -10.66
C THR A 43 -15.28 -15.70 -12.15
N GLY A 44 -14.04 -15.40 -12.52
CA GLY A 44 -13.58 -15.55 -13.89
C GLY A 44 -12.10 -15.87 -13.91
N VAL A 45 -11.78 -17.13 -13.88
CA VAL A 45 -10.44 -17.71 -14.04
C VAL A 45 -9.53 -16.89 -14.94
N PRO A 46 -8.37 -16.52 -14.51
CA PRO A 46 -7.29 -17.25 -13.87
C PRO A 46 -7.01 -16.79 -12.42
N GLY A 47 -7.94 -17.08 -11.54
CA GLY A 47 -7.84 -16.71 -10.13
C GLY A 47 -6.54 -17.15 -9.46
N LYS A 48 -5.92 -18.21 -9.98
CA LYS A 48 -4.59 -18.64 -9.51
C LYS A 48 -3.49 -17.63 -9.86
N ALA A 49 -3.46 -17.09 -11.08
CA ALA A 49 -2.41 -16.14 -11.50
C ALA A 49 -2.56 -14.80 -10.76
N ALA A 50 -3.77 -14.23 -10.67
CA ALA A 50 -4.03 -13.01 -9.92
C ALA A 50 -3.70 -13.19 -8.44
N PHE A 51 -4.00 -14.36 -7.86
CA PHE A 51 -3.65 -14.70 -6.48
C PHE A 51 -2.14 -14.73 -6.25
N TRP A 52 -1.36 -15.35 -7.14
CA TRP A 52 0.11 -15.38 -7.02
C TRP A 52 0.74 -13.98 -7.12
N LEU A 53 0.11 -13.06 -7.85
CA LEU A 53 0.54 -11.67 -7.92
C LEU A 53 0.32 -10.90 -6.61
N LEU A 54 -0.62 -11.31 -5.75
CA LEU A 54 -0.81 -10.69 -4.44
C LEU A 54 0.41 -10.86 -3.52
N ILE A 55 1.16 -11.96 -3.66
CA ILE A 55 2.30 -12.25 -2.79
C ILE A 55 3.38 -11.16 -2.89
N PRO A 56 3.93 -10.85 -4.09
CA PRO A 56 4.91 -9.77 -4.20
C PRO A 56 4.32 -8.41 -3.83
N GLY A 57 3.04 -8.14 -4.13
CA GLY A 57 2.37 -6.89 -3.74
C GLY A 57 2.33 -6.70 -2.23
N VAL A 58 1.83 -7.70 -1.48
CA VAL A 58 1.78 -7.67 -0.01
C VAL A 58 3.19 -7.60 0.59
N PHE A 59 4.16 -8.32 0.02
CA PHE A 59 5.55 -8.26 0.46
C PHE A 59 6.13 -6.85 0.32
N LEU A 60 5.94 -6.20 -0.84
CA LEU A 60 6.40 -4.83 -1.07
C LEU A 60 5.72 -3.83 -0.13
N LEU A 61 4.40 -3.98 0.12
CA LEU A 61 3.69 -3.15 1.08
C LEU A 61 4.23 -3.31 2.51
N LEU A 62 4.59 -4.53 2.93
CA LEU A 62 5.24 -4.75 4.21
C LEU A 62 6.62 -4.09 4.28
N VAL A 63 7.42 -4.20 3.22
CA VAL A 63 8.72 -3.53 3.13
C VAL A 63 8.54 -2.02 3.27
N ILE A 64 7.61 -1.42 2.52
CA ILE A 64 7.30 0.02 2.60
C ILE A 64 6.86 0.39 4.02
N THR A 65 5.99 -0.41 4.65
CA THR A 65 5.52 -0.17 6.01
C THR A 65 6.69 -0.07 7.00
N VAL A 66 7.62 -1.02 6.94
CA VAL A 66 8.76 -1.08 7.86
C VAL A 66 9.77 0.03 7.56
N THR A 67 10.08 0.27 6.28
CA THR A 67 11.03 1.32 5.90
C THR A 67 10.52 2.72 6.24
N ASP A 68 9.22 2.97 6.04
CA ASP A 68 8.64 4.26 6.42
C ASP A 68 8.58 4.44 7.94
N PHE A 69 8.27 3.36 8.68
CA PHE A 69 8.26 3.43 10.15
C PHE A 69 9.64 3.73 10.73
N GLU A 70 10.71 3.17 10.15
CA GLU A 70 12.08 3.35 10.67
C GLU A 70 12.77 4.61 10.14
N GLN A 71 12.61 4.90 8.85
CA GLN A 71 13.36 5.97 8.17
C GLN A 71 12.50 7.16 7.78
N ARG A 72 11.17 7.04 7.89
CA ARG A 72 10.20 8.05 7.43
C ARG A 72 10.43 8.45 5.97
N LEU A 73 10.86 7.49 5.16
CA LEU A 73 11.15 7.64 3.75
C LEU A 73 10.54 6.46 2.99
N ILE A 74 9.78 6.78 1.97
CA ILE A 74 9.28 5.80 1.01
C ILE A 74 10.20 5.84 -0.20
N PHE A 75 10.91 4.74 -0.44
CA PHE A 75 11.88 4.63 -1.52
C PHE A 75 11.19 4.33 -2.85
N ASP A 76 11.71 4.96 -3.92
CA ASP A 76 11.24 4.69 -5.29
C ASP A 76 11.53 3.25 -5.70
N ASP A 77 12.61 2.65 -5.19
CA ASP A 77 12.99 1.25 -5.43
C ASP A 77 11.94 0.24 -4.95
N THR A 78 11.02 0.63 -4.07
CA THR A 78 9.93 -0.21 -3.57
C THR A 78 8.57 0.18 -4.17
N THR A 79 8.33 1.47 -4.38
CA THR A 79 7.06 1.94 -4.94
C THR A 79 6.93 1.68 -6.43
N LEU A 80 8.04 1.73 -7.18
CA LEU A 80 8.03 1.48 -8.62
C LEU A 80 7.72 0.01 -8.93
N PRO A 81 8.37 -1.00 -8.32
CA PRO A 81 7.95 -2.39 -8.45
C PRO A 81 6.50 -2.63 -8.00
N LEU A 82 6.05 -1.98 -6.92
CA LEU A 82 4.67 -2.08 -6.47
C LEU A 82 3.70 -1.61 -7.56
N ALA A 83 3.98 -0.50 -8.23
CA ALA A 83 3.16 0.01 -9.32
C ALA A 83 3.18 -0.93 -10.54
N VAL A 84 4.35 -1.48 -10.91
CA VAL A 84 4.48 -2.43 -12.03
C VAL A 84 3.67 -3.70 -11.76
N PHE A 85 3.81 -4.31 -10.59
CA PHE A 85 3.00 -5.48 -10.23
C PHE A 85 1.51 -5.16 -10.14
N GLY A 86 1.13 -3.95 -9.69
CA GLY A 86 -0.25 -3.48 -9.69
C GLY A 86 -0.84 -3.36 -11.10
N LEU A 87 -0.04 -2.86 -12.04
CA LEU A 87 -0.44 -2.78 -13.43
C LEU A 87 -0.63 -4.19 -14.04
N VAL A 88 0.31 -5.10 -13.80
CA VAL A 88 0.22 -6.50 -14.26
C VAL A 88 -1.02 -7.17 -13.66
N HIS A 89 -1.29 -6.95 -12.37
CA HIS A 89 -2.50 -7.45 -11.70
C HIS A 89 -3.78 -6.89 -12.35
N SER A 90 -3.83 -5.59 -12.65
CA SER A 90 -4.98 -4.97 -13.34
C SER A 90 -5.21 -5.53 -14.74
N ILE A 91 -4.12 -5.80 -15.48
CA ILE A 91 -4.18 -6.45 -16.80
C ILE A 91 -4.72 -7.88 -16.65
N ALA A 92 -4.19 -8.65 -15.69
CA ALA A 92 -4.63 -10.02 -15.43
C ALA A 92 -6.14 -10.09 -15.09
N LEU A 93 -6.62 -9.14 -14.27
CA LEU A 93 -8.05 -9.02 -13.96
C LEU A 93 -8.88 -8.69 -15.20
N SER A 94 -8.38 -7.82 -16.07
CA SER A 94 -9.06 -7.44 -17.32
C SER A 94 -9.15 -8.59 -18.30
N CYS A 95 -8.07 -9.37 -18.43
CA CYS A 95 -8.07 -10.58 -19.23
C CYS A 95 -9.05 -11.63 -18.67
N ALA A 96 -9.09 -11.78 -17.33
CA ALA A 96 -10.02 -12.70 -16.68
C ALA A 96 -11.49 -12.30 -16.87
N ALA A 97 -11.77 -11.02 -16.83
CA ALA A 97 -13.13 -10.46 -17.01
C ALA A 97 -13.51 -10.33 -18.49
N ALA A 98 -12.63 -10.65 -19.42
CA ALA A 98 -12.79 -10.38 -20.86
C ALA A 98 -13.29 -8.94 -21.14
N SER A 99 -12.82 -7.99 -20.33
CA SER A 99 -13.23 -6.58 -20.36
C SER A 99 -12.09 -5.66 -19.94
N TYR A 100 -11.98 -4.51 -20.59
CA TYR A 100 -11.01 -3.48 -20.20
C TYR A 100 -11.45 -2.65 -18.96
N ALA A 101 -12.68 -2.85 -18.48
CA ALA A 101 -13.24 -2.06 -17.39
C ALA A 101 -12.40 -2.12 -16.09
N PRO A 102 -11.88 -3.27 -15.62
CA PRO A 102 -11.03 -3.31 -14.42
C PRO A 102 -9.74 -2.49 -14.59
N LEU A 103 -9.07 -2.63 -15.73
CA LEU A 103 -7.84 -1.88 -16.02
C LEU A 103 -8.09 -0.37 -16.03
N LEU A 104 -9.14 0.07 -16.73
CA LEU A 104 -9.48 1.50 -16.81
C LEU A 104 -9.87 2.07 -15.44
N LYS A 105 -10.64 1.32 -14.63
CA LYS A 105 -11.01 1.73 -13.27
C LYS A 105 -9.76 1.86 -12.38
N ASN A 106 -8.85 0.90 -12.41
CA ASN A 106 -7.65 0.93 -11.60
C ASN A 106 -6.68 2.01 -12.05
N LEU A 107 -6.54 2.21 -13.35
CA LEU A 107 -5.73 3.31 -13.89
C LEU A 107 -6.32 4.68 -13.51
N PHE A 108 -7.63 4.83 -13.61
CA PHE A 108 -8.32 6.04 -13.14
C PHE A 108 -8.07 6.28 -11.64
N ALA A 109 -8.16 5.23 -10.80
CA ALA A 109 -7.88 5.32 -9.37
C ALA A 109 -6.44 5.75 -9.08
N ALA A 110 -5.47 5.21 -9.83
CA ALA A 110 -4.07 5.58 -9.70
C ALA A 110 -3.81 7.05 -10.06
N VAL A 111 -4.33 7.50 -11.19
CA VAL A 111 -4.17 8.87 -11.66
C VAL A 111 -4.92 9.84 -10.74
N ALA A 112 -6.18 9.58 -10.44
CA ALA A 112 -6.99 10.44 -9.59
C ALA A 112 -6.43 10.53 -8.16
N GLY A 113 -6.10 9.38 -7.55
CA GLY A 113 -5.49 9.33 -6.23
C GLY A 113 -4.14 10.04 -6.18
N GLY A 114 -3.28 9.79 -7.17
CA GLY A 114 -1.99 10.47 -7.30
C GLY A 114 -2.14 11.98 -7.44
N LEU A 115 -3.06 12.45 -8.29
CA LEU A 115 -3.32 13.89 -8.49
C LEU A 115 -3.89 14.55 -7.24
N ILE A 116 -4.82 13.89 -6.53
CA ILE A 116 -5.38 14.41 -5.27
C ILE A 116 -4.26 14.58 -4.24
N PHE A 117 -3.42 13.56 -4.04
CA PHE A 117 -2.32 13.63 -3.09
C PHE A 117 -1.22 14.61 -3.52
N LEU A 118 -0.95 14.73 -4.81
CA LEU A 118 -0.03 15.74 -5.35
C LEU A 118 -0.55 17.16 -5.07
N THR A 119 -1.84 17.38 -5.31
CA THR A 119 -2.49 18.66 -5.01
C THR A 119 -2.43 18.96 -3.51
N LEU A 120 -2.68 17.96 -2.67
CA LEU A 120 -2.60 18.08 -1.22
C LEU A 120 -1.16 18.40 -0.77
N ALA A 121 -0.16 17.74 -1.35
CA ALA A 121 1.27 18.01 -1.09
C ALA A 121 1.64 19.45 -1.45
N TYR A 122 1.14 19.94 -2.58
CA TYR A 122 1.35 21.34 -3.02
C TYR A 122 0.67 22.34 -2.08
N LEU A 123 -0.61 22.11 -1.74
CA LEU A 123 -1.39 23.01 -0.87
C LEU A 123 -0.82 23.05 0.56
N THR A 124 -0.35 21.92 1.08
CA THR A 124 0.23 21.81 2.42
C THR A 124 1.70 22.23 2.47
N ARG A 125 2.27 22.70 1.35
CA ARG A 125 3.67 23.10 1.23
C ARG A 125 4.65 22.05 1.76
N GLY A 126 4.42 20.80 1.37
CA GLY A 126 5.25 19.66 1.78
C GLY A 126 4.79 18.95 3.06
N GLY A 127 3.58 19.21 3.54
CA GLY A 127 2.98 18.46 4.65
C GLY A 127 2.69 17.00 4.30
N VAL A 128 2.50 16.69 3.03
CA VAL A 128 2.41 15.32 2.49
C VAL A 128 3.70 15.02 1.74
N GLY A 129 4.33 13.88 2.04
CA GLY A 129 5.56 13.44 1.39
C GLY A 129 5.33 13.06 -0.08
N GLY A 130 6.32 13.36 -0.96
CA GLY A 130 6.27 12.90 -2.36
C GLY A 130 6.20 11.38 -2.49
N GLY A 131 6.74 10.64 -1.51
CA GLY A 131 6.61 9.18 -1.41
C GLY A 131 5.17 8.71 -1.21
N ASP A 132 4.39 9.41 -0.38
CA ASP A 132 2.97 9.09 -0.17
C ASP A 132 2.15 9.28 -1.45
N VAL A 133 2.45 10.31 -2.26
CA VAL A 133 1.82 10.52 -3.57
C VAL A 133 2.03 9.32 -4.47
N LYS A 134 3.27 8.83 -4.57
CA LYS A 134 3.63 7.68 -5.39
C LYS A 134 3.01 6.39 -4.86
N LEU A 135 3.00 6.22 -3.53
CA LEU A 135 2.38 5.06 -2.87
C LEU A 135 0.89 4.99 -3.18
N ILE A 136 0.15 6.10 -3.03
CA ILE A 136 -1.30 6.13 -3.31
C ILE A 136 -1.58 5.88 -4.78
N ALA A 137 -0.77 6.42 -5.70
CA ALA A 137 -0.90 6.12 -7.12
C ALA A 137 -0.67 4.62 -7.40
N ALA A 138 0.35 4.02 -6.80
CA ALA A 138 0.61 2.58 -6.93
C ALA A 138 -0.53 1.74 -6.33
N LEU A 139 -1.06 2.10 -5.17
CA LEU A 139 -2.22 1.43 -4.54
C LEU A 139 -3.48 1.53 -5.40
N GLY A 140 -3.67 2.62 -6.14
CA GLY A 140 -4.78 2.78 -7.08
C GLY A 140 -4.81 1.68 -8.14
N LEU A 141 -3.64 1.25 -8.64
CA LEU A 141 -3.53 0.14 -9.60
C LEU A 141 -3.94 -1.21 -9.02
N TRP A 142 -3.79 -1.41 -7.71
CA TRP A 142 -4.16 -2.64 -7.02
C TRP A 142 -5.62 -2.70 -6.60
N LEU A 143 -6.14 -1.59 -6.10
CA LEU A 143 -7.40 -1.56 -5.35
C LEU A 143 -8.59 -1.05 -6.19
N GLY A 144 -8.32 -0.23 -7.19
CA GLY A 144 -9.36 0.51 -7.88
C GLY A 144 -9.95 1.65 -7.03
N PRO A 145 -10.92 2.42 -7.57
CA PRO A 145 -11.36 3.67 -6.94
C PRO A 145 -12.10 3.46 -5.61
N GLU A 146 -12.97 2.47 -5.54
CA GLU A 146 -13.82 2.22 -4.38
C GLU A 146 -12.98 1.85 -3.15
N ARG A 147 -12.13 0.82 -3.30
CA ARG A 147 -11.27 0.34 -2.22
C ARG A 147 -10.17 1.33 -1.87
N LEU A 148 -9.58 2.01 -2.86
CA LEU A 148 -8.59 3.04 -2.62
C LEU A 148 -9.17 4.15 -1.76
N THR A 149 -10.38 4.62 -2.05
CA THR A 149 -11.05 5.66 -1.26
C THR A 149 -11.25 5.20 0.18
N ALA A 150 -11.73 3.98 0.39
CA ALA A 150 -11.91 3.42 1.73
C ALA A 150 -10.58 3.32 2.49
N VAL A 151 -9.52 2.81 1.84
CA VAL A 151 -8.18 2.71 2.44
C VAL A 151 -7.63 4.08 2.81
N VAL A 152 -7.81 5.08 1.95
CA VAL A 152 -7.37 6.46 2.20
C VAL A 152 -8.15 7.07 3.37
N CYS A 153 -9.48 6.91 3.43
CA CYS A 153 -10.30 7.40 4.54
C CYS A 153 -9.89 6.75 5.87
N VAL A 154 -9.72 5.43 5.90
CA VAL A 154 -9.27 4.71 7.10
C VAL A 154 -7.85 5.13 7.49
N GLY A 155 -6.96 5.29 6.51
CA GLY A 155 -5.59 5.73 6.73
C GLY A 155 -5.51 7.13 7.34
N PHE A 156 -6.30 8.08 6.84
CA PHE A 156 -6.38 9.42 7.44
C PHE A 156 -6.97 9.39 8.84
N PHE A 157 -7.99 8.57 9.07
CA PHE A 157 -8.60 8.45 10.40
C PHE A 157 -7.59 7.88 11.42
N ILE A 158 -6.94 6.78 11.09
CA ILE A 158 -5.92 6.16 11.96
C ILE A 158 -4.73 7.10 12.14
N GLY A 159 -4.20 7.67 11.05
CA GLY A 159 -3.07 8.59 11.09
C GLY A 159 -3.37 9.87 11.88
N GLY A 160 -4.56 10.44 11.70
CA GLY A 160 -5.02 11.61 12.44
C GLY A 160 -5.18 11.32 13.93
N LEU A 161 -5.77 10.18 14.29
CA LEU A 161 -5.93 9.76 15.69
C LEU A 161 -4.57 9.52 16.35
N ALA A 162 -3.65 8.83 15.66
CA ALA A 162 -2.30 8.57 16.15
C ALA A 162 -1.51 9.89 16.33
N ALA A 163 -1.59 10.81 15.36
CA ALA A 163 -0.96 12.12 15.46
C ALA A 163 -1.52 12.93 16.64
N LEU A 164 -2.85 12.90 16.84
CA LEU A 164 -3.50 13.58 17.96
C LEU A 164 -3.04 13.01 19.31
N LEU A 165 -2.99 11.69 19.44
CA LEU A 165 -2.52 11.04 20.68
C LEU A 165 -1.07 11.38 20.99
N LEU A 166 -0.18 11.43 19.98
CA LEU A 166 1.22 11.80 20.16
C LEU A 166 1.40 13.27 20.55
N LEU A 167 0.53 14.14 20.07
CA LEU A 167 0.49 15.55 20.49
C LEU A 167 -0.01 15.72 21.93
N LEU A 168 -1.08 15.01 22.31
CA LEU A 168 -1.66 15.08 23.66
C LEU A 168 -0.71 14.50 24.73
N THR A 169 0.04 13.45 24.38
CA THR A 169 1.04 12.86 25.29
C THR A 169 2.36 13.62 25.33
N GLY A 170 2.50 14.70 24.54
CA GLY A 170 3.72 15.51 24.51
C GLY A 170 4.93 14.82 23.90
N GLN A 171 4.76 13.62 23.34
CA GLN A 171 5.87 12.83 22.74
C GLN A 171 6.37 13.42 21.42
N LYS A 172 5.52 14.20 20.72
CA LYS A 172 5.88 14.91 19.48
C LYS A 172 5.38 16.35 19.49
N LYS A 173 6.13 17.21 18.82
CA LYS A 173 5.72 18.59 18.56
C LYS A 173 5.00 18.67 17.21
N ARG A 174 4.19 19.72 17.01
CA ARG A 174 3.45 19.94 15.73
C ARG A 174 4.30 19.97 14.47
N LYS A 175 5.61 20.17 14.59
CA LYS A 175 6.56 20.24 13.47
C LYS A 175 7.30 18.93 13.21
N ASP A 176 7.10 17.93 14.06
CA ASP A 176 7.78 16.64 13.89
C ASP A 176 7.13 15.84 12.77
N ALA A 177 7.93 15.31 11.86
CA ALA A 177 7.45 14.47 10.77
C ALA A 177 6.76 13.21 11.32
N PHE A 178 5.60 12.90 10.77
CA PHE A 178 4.84 11.68 11.07
C PHE A 178 4.93 10.71 9.90
N ALA A 179 5.17 9.43 10.18
CA ALA A 179 5.18 8.38 9.17
C ALA A 179 3.74 8.00 8.81
N TYR A 180 3.23 8.51 7.69
CA TYR A 180 1.89 8.19 7.21
C TYR A 180 1.81 6.87 6.45
N GLY A 181 2.93 6.37 5.92
CA GLY A 181 2.98 5.14 5.14
C GLY A 181 2.29 3.94 5.80
N PRO A 182 2.60 3.60 7.07
CA PRO A 182 1.92 2.51 7.78
C PRO A 182 0.41 2.67 7.86
N CYS A 183 -0.08 3.91 7.96
CA CYS A 183 -1.51 4.20 8.03
C CYS A 183 -2.26 3.90 6.73
N PHE A 184 -1.57 3.94 5.58
CA PHE A 184 -2.16 3.59 4.29
C PHE A 184 -1.85 2.14 3.90
N THR A 185 -0.64 1.65 4.18
CA THR A 185 -0.23 0.30 3.77
C THR A 185 -0.94 -0.81 4.55
N LEU A 186 -1.16 -0.64 5.86
CA LEU A 186 -1.86 -1.65 6.68
C LEU A 186 -3.32 -1.86 6.24
N PRO A 187 -4.16 -0.80 6.07
CA PRO A 187 -5.49 -0.98 5.51
C PRO A 187 -5.48 -1.53 4.07
N ALA A 188 -4.48 -1.15 3.25
CA ALA A 188 -4.35 -1.69 1.90
C ALA A 188 -4.04 -3.19 1.90
N ILE A 189 -3.14 -3.66 2.77
CA ILE A 189 -2.86 -5.09 2.95
C ILE A 189 -4.14 -5.82 3.40
N LEU A 190 -4.88 -5.24 4.37
CA LEU A 190 -6.13 -5.81 4.83
C LEU A 190 -7.15 -5.90 3.69
N ALA A 191 -7.33 -4.82 2.91
CA ALA A 191 -8.23 -4.79 1.76
C ALA A 191 -7.87 -5.85 0.71
N LEU A 192 -6.57 -6.02 0.40
CA LEU A 192 -6.09 -7.02 -0.54
C LEU A 192 -6.30 -8.45 -0.04
N LEU A 193 -6.09 -8.69 1.26
CA LEU A 193 -6.20 -10.03 1.85
C LEU A 193 -7.64 -10.44 2.14
N THR A 194 -8.49 -9.53 2.56
CA THR A 194 -9.85 -9.87 3.01
C THR A 194 -10.91 -9.57 1.98
N GLY A 195 -10.62 -8.68 1.03
CA GLY A 195 -11.64 -8.16 0.12
C GLY A 195 -12.69 -7.28 0.82
N ILE A 196 -12.46 -6.90 2.09
CA ILE A 196 -13.28 -5.94 2.83
C ILE A 196 -13.03 -4.56 2.21
N PHE A 197 -14.06 -3.82 1.92
CA PHE A 197 -14.25 -2.57 1.18
C PHE A 197 -14.64 -2.75 -0.30
#